data_5b2179b1fd005057007113f936bc1589
#
_entry.id   5b2179b1fd005057007113f936bc1589
#
_cell.length_a   1.000
_cell.length_b   1.000
_cell.length_c   1.000
_cell.angle_alpha   90.00
_cell.angle_beta   90.00
_cell.angle_gamma   90.00
#
_symmetry.space_group_name_H-M   'P 1'
#
loop_
_entity.id
_entity.type
_entity.pdbx_description
1 polymer ?
#
loop_
_entity_poly.entity_id
_entity_poly.type
_entity_poly.pdbx_seq_one_letter_code
_entity_poly.pdbx_strand_id
1 'polypeptide(L)'
;MKFQYEILLPEFMEMAWIRHRSSIRWLVGICVGVIGLILGIVLYIYAEPVMGVFLAALSIFLLLMQFVIPTFVFRRVYRRNSRMFGPRTVTVNEAGIISDHQLGRSEAAWSTYFKFHETAKSFLLYQSADLIGILPKRVFTGAAHLQEFRALLAAAKVPQN
;
A
#
# COMPACT_ATOMS: atom_id res chain seq x y z
N MET A 1 -13.94 17.11 12.03
CA MET A 1 -14.17 17.06 10.58
C MET A 1 -14.99 15.83 10.22
N LYS A 2 -15.94 15.90 9.28
CA LYS A 2 -16.75 14.76 8.86
C LYS A 2 -16.66 14.58 7.34
N PHE A 3 -16.33 13.37 6.88
CA PHE A 3 -16.13 13.04 5.48
C PHE A 3 -17.01 11.86 5.09
N GLN A 4 -17.57 11.91 3.89
CA GLN A 4 -18.25 10.78 3.30
C GLN A 4 -17.56 10.40 2.01
N TYR A 5 -17.08 9.16 1.92
CA TYR A 5 -16.34 8.68 0.74
C TYR A 5 -16.40 7.15 0.62
N GLU A 6 -15.97 6.68 -0.52
CA GLU A 6 -15.65 5.27 -0.78
C GLU A 6 -14.15 5.16 -1.11
N ILE A 7 -13.54 4.02 -0.88
CA ILE A 7 -12.15 3.79 -1.26
C ILE A 7 -12.13 3.35 -2.72
N LEU A 8 -11.51 4.15 -3.57
CA LEU A 8 -11.38 3.84 -5.00
C LEU A 8 -10.23 2.85 -5.25
N LEU A 9 -10.36 2.10 -6.37
CA LEU A 9 -9.31 1.15 -6.78
C LEU A 9 -7.89 1.75 -6.82
N PRO A 10 -7.63 2.97 -7.36
CA PRO A 10 -6.29 3.54 -7.36
C PRO A 10 -5.72 3.83 -5.97
N GLU A 11 -6.54 4.19 -4.99
CA GLU A 11 -6.15 4.44 -3.60
C GLU A 11 -5.79 3.13 -2.90
N PHE A 12 -6.63 2.11 -3.11
CA PHE A 12 -6.35 0.76 -2.62
C PHE A 12 -5.07 0.17 -3.23
N MET A 13 -4.88 0.34 -4.55
CA MET A 13 -3.68 -0.15 -5.24
C MET A 13 -2.40 0.53 -4.73
N GLU A 14 -2.45 1.84 -4.47
CA GLU A 14 -1.32 2.58 -3.91
C GLU A 14 -0.91 2.00 -2.54
N MET A 15 -1.87 1.84 -1.64
CA MET A 15 -1.64 1.22 -0.32
C MET A 15 -1.09 -0.21 -0.44
N ALA A 16 -1.72 -1.04 -1.29
CA ALA A 16 -1.33 -2.43 -1.49
C ALA A 16 0.10 -2.55 -2.03
N TRP A 17 0.51 -1.66 -2.96
CA TRP A 17 1.86 -1.61 -3.49
C TRP A 17 2.89 -1.14 -2.46
N ILE A 18 2.59 -0.11 -1.66
CA ILE A 18 3.48 0.36 -0.59
C ILE A 18 3.74 -0.79 0.39
N ARG A 19 2.67 -1.48 0.82
CA ARG A 19 2.77 -2.63 1.71
C ARG A 19 3.55 -3.80 1.07
N HIS A 20 3.29 -4.10 -0.20
CA HIS A 20 3.98 -5.18 -0.91
C HIS A 20 5.48 -4.93 -1.03
N ARG A 21 5.88 -3.71 -1.40
CA ARG A 21 7.29 -3.30 -1.53
C ARG A 21 8.04 -3.27 -0.20
N SER A 22 7.36 -3.02 0.91
CA SER A 22 7.96 -3.08 2.25
C SER A 22 8.15 -4.52 2.76
N SER A 23 7.64 -5.53 2.05
CA SER A 23 7.79 -6.93 2.41
C SER A 23 9.18 -7.46 2.06
N ILE A 24 9.78 -8.20 3.00
CA ILE A 24 11.06 -8.91 2.78
C ILE A 24 10.99 -9.86 1.58
N ARG A 25 9.82 -10.45 1.32
CA ARG A 25 9.62 -11.37 0.19
C ARG A 25 9.82 -10.68 -1.15
N TRP A 26 9.37 -9.43 -1.26
CA TRP A 26 9.57 -8.64 -2.49
C TRP A 26 11.05 -8.36 -2.71
N LEU A 27 11.78 -7.96 -1.65
CA LEU A 27 13.21 -7.70 -1.72
C LEU A 27 14.00 -8.97 -2.11
N VAL A 28 13.71 -10.09 -1.45
CA VAL A 28 14.34 -11.39 -1.76
C VAL A 28 14.08 -11.79 -3.21
N GLY A 29 12.86 -11.64 -3.71
CA GLY A 29 12.53 -11.96 -5.11
C GLY A 29 13.29 -11.09 -6.12
N ILE A 30 13.46 -9.80 -5.86
CA ILE A 30 14.29 -8.92 -6.71
C ILE A 30 15.75 -9.37 -6.66
N CYS A 31 16.31 -9.61 -5.48
CA CYS A 31 17.70 -10.09 -5.35
C CYS A 31 17.93 -11.39 -6.11
N VAL A 32 17.05 -12.38 -5.97
CA VAL A 32 17.15 -13.66 -6.69
C VAL A 32 17.08 -13.46 -8.20
N GLY A 33 16.16 -12.62 -8.67
CA GLY A 33 16.02 -12.32 -10.09
C GLY A 33 17.26 -11.62 -10.67
N VAL A 34 17.84 -10.65 -9.94
CA VAL A 34 19.05 -9.94 -10.36
C VAL A 34 20.26 -10.87 -10.35
N ILE A 35 20.44 -11.67 -9.31
CA ILE A 35 21.53 -12.66 -9.25
C ILE A 35 21.42 -13.66 -10.40
N GLY A 36 20.22 -14.20 -10.64
CA GLY A 36 20.00 -15.12 -11.75
C GLY A 36 20.31 -14.50 -13.12
N LEU A 37 19.99 -13.22 -13.32
CA LEU A 37 20.30 -12.50 -14.53
C LEU A 37 21.82 -12.35 -14.73
N ILE A 38 22.55 -11.97 -13.67
CA ILE A 38 24.02 -11.84 -13.70
C ILE A 38 24.66 -13.18 -14.00
N LEU A 39 24.23 -14.26 -13.33
CA LEU A 39 24.72 -15.62 -13.57
C LEU A 39 24.44 -16.07 -15.02
N GLY A 40 23.25 -15.76 -15.55
CA GLY A 40 22.90 -16.05 -16.94
C GLY A 40 23.85 -15.37 -17.94
N ILE A 41 24.19 -14.09 -17.69
CA ILE A 41 25.16 -13.37 -18.53
C ILE A 41 26.57 -13.97 -18.42
N VAL A 42 27.01 -14.32 -17.22
CA VAL A 42 28.34 -14.94 -17.00
C VAL A 42 28.43 -16.29 -17.70
N LEU A 43 27.41 -17.14 -17.57
CA LEU A 43 27.37 -18.44 -18.28
C LEU A 43 27.38 -18.25 -19.80
N TYR A 44 26.65 -17.27 -20.31
CA TYR A 44 26.63 -16.97 -21.74
C TYR A 44 28.00 -16.62 -22.28
N ILE A 45 28.81 -15.83 -21.54
CA ILE A 45 30.10 -15.34 -21.99
C ILE A 45 31.21 -16.39 -21.81
N TYR A 46 31.22 -17.12 -20.68
CA TYR A 46 32.39 -17.89 -20.24
C TYR A 46 32.21 -19.41 -20.28
N ALA A 47 30.97 -19.91 -20.42
CA ALA A 47 30.74 -21.36 -20.34
C ALA A 47 29.78 -21.86 -21.44
N GLU A 48 28.48 -21.89 -21.14
CA GLU A 48 27.45 -22.53 -21.98
C GLU A 48 26.42 -21.49 -22.44
N PRO A 49 26.52 -20.99 -23.69
CA PRO A 49 25.65 -19.92 -24.18
C PRO A 49 24.16 -20.25 -24.12
N VAL A 50 23.75 -21.50 -24.40
CA VAL A 50 22.35 -21.90 -24.37
C VAL A 50 21.78 -21.85 -22.96
N MET A 51 22.52 -22.38 -21.96
CA MET A 51 22.15 -22.32 -20.56
C MET A 51 22.11 -20.87 -20.05
N GLY A 52 23.07 -20.05 -20.48
CA GLY A 52 23.13 -18.62 -20.12
C GLY A 52 21.90 -17.86 -20.60
N VAL A 53 21.49 -18.04 -21.86
CA VAL A 53 20.27 -17.42 -22.40
C VAL A 53 19.02 -17.91 -21.68
N PHE A 54 18.91 -19.20 -21.41
CA PHE A 54 17.76 -19.75 -20.70
C PHE A 54 17.63 -19.18 -19.28
N LEU A 55 18.74 -19.13 -18.53
CA LEU A 55 18.73 -18.61 -17.17
C LEU A 55 18.43 -17.11 -17.13
N ALA A 56 18.99 -16.33 -18.07
CA ALA A 56 18.68 -14.90 -18.18
C ALA A 56 17.21 -14.64 -18.51
N ALA A 57 16.66 -15.39 -19.48
CA ALA A 57 15.25 -15.29 -19.86
C ALA A 57 14.31 -15.66 -18.71
N LEU A 58 14.61 -16.74 -17.97
CA LEU A 58 13.86 -17.15 -16.79
C LEU A 58 13.90 -16.07 -15.70
N SER A 59 15.07 -15.48 -15.47
CA SER A 59 15.23 -14.41 -14.47
C SER A 59 14.42 -13.16 -14.81
N ILE A 60 14.45 -12.74 -16.08
CA ILE A 60 13.62 -11.64 -16.58
C ILE A 60 12.14 -11.95 -16.39
N PHE A 61 11.71 -13.16 -16.75
CA PHE A 61 10.34 -13.61 -16.58
C PHE A 61 9.89 -13.55 -15.11
N LEU A 62 10.71 -14.04 -14.18
CA LEU A 62 10.42 -14.00 -12.74
C LEU A 62 10.35 -12.55 -12.21
N LEU A 63 11.25 -11.68 -12.65
CA LEU A 63 11.21 -10.26 -12.30
C LEU A 63 9.93 -9.59 -12.79
N LEU A 64 9.49 -9.85 -14.01
CA LEU A 64 8.23 -9.34 -14.55
C LEU A 64 7.03 -9.85 -13.75
N MET A 65 7.02 -11.13 -13.39
CA MET A 65 5.94 -11.72 -12.59
C MET A 65 5.83 -11.10 -11.19
N GLN A 66 6.89 -10.56 -10.63
CA GLN A 66 6.86 -9.79 -9.37
C GLN A 66 5.97 -8.55 -9.43
N PHE A 67 5.73 -8.01 -10.62
CA PHE A 67 4.85 -6.85 -10.82
C PHE A 67 3.47 -7.26 -11.32
N VAL A 68 3.42 -8.25 -12.20
CA VAL A 68 2.18 -8.71 -12.84
C VAL A 68 1.26 -9.40 -11.84
N ILE A 69 1.78 -10.40 -11.12
CA ILE A 69 0.97 -11.20 -10.20
C ILE A 69 0.33 -10.34 -9.09
N PRO A 70 1.07 -9.50 -8.33
CA PRO A 70 0.47 -8.68 -7.29
C PRO A 70 -0.61 -7.75 -7.84
N THR A 71 -0.41 -7.17 -9.03
CA THR A 71 -1.39 -6.30 -9.65
C THR A 71 -2.73 -7.01 -9.88
N PHE A 72 -2.70 -8.24 -10.42
CA PHE A 72 -3.92 -9.03 -10.61
C PHE A 72 -4.55 -9.43 -9.28
N VAL A 73 -3.73 -9.87 -8.31
CA VAL A 73 -4.19 -10.27 -6.98
C VAL A 73 -4.87 -9.09 -6.28
N PHE A 74 -4.26 -7.90 -6.27
CA PHE A 74 -4.83 -6.71 -5.63
C PHE A 74 -6.15 -6.30 -6.27
N ARG A 75 -6.24 -6.28 -7.61
CA ARG A 75 -7.50 -6.02 -8.32
C ARG A 75 -8.58 -7.04 -7.98
N ARG A 76 -8.21 -8.32 -7.88
CA ARG A 76 -9.15 -9.38 -7.50
C ARG A 76 -9.62 -9.22 -6.06
N VAL A 77 -8.70 -8.92 -5.12
CA VAL A 77 -9.03 -8.68 -3.71
C VAL A 77 -9.97 -7.49 -3.57
N TYR A 78 -9.70 -6.38 -4.25
CA TYR A 78 -10.57 -5.21 -4.25
C TYR A 78 -11.98 -5.56 -4.73
N ARG A 79 -12.11 -6.24 -5.87
CA ARG A 79 -13.42 -6.64 -6.43
C ARG A 79 -14.18 -7.59 -5.51
N ARG A 80 -13.47 -8.55 -4.89
CA ARG A 80 -14.09 -9.54 -4.00
C ARG A 80 -14.58 -8.92 -2.69
N ASN A 81 -13.89 -7.91 -2.21
CA ASN A 81 -14.18 -7.24 -0.94
C ASN A 81 -14.82 -5.86 -1.13
N SER A 82 -15.58 -5.66 -2.21
CA SER A 82 -16.20 -4.37 -2.55
C SER A 82 -17.03 -3.76 -1.40
N ARG A 83 -17.68 -4.59 -0.56
CA ARG A 83 -18.42 -4.13 0.62
C ARG A 83 -17.52 -3.45 1.68
N MET A 84 -16.26 -3.87 1.80
CA MET A 84 -15.30 -3.25 2.74
C MET A 84 -14.81 -1.89 2.24
N PHE A 85 -14.85 -1.65 0.93
CA PHE A 85 -14.35 -0.42 0.30
C PHE A 85 -15.48 0.56 -0.09
N GLY A 86 -16.73 0.14 0.14
CA GLY A 86 -17.92 0.92 -0.17
C GLY A 86 -18.07 2.20 0.65
N PRO A 87 -19.21 2.88 0.48
CA PRO A 87 -19.48 4.16 1.14
C PRO A 87 -19.30 4.07 2.65
N ARG A 88 -18.57 5.03 3.21
CA ARG A 88 -18.34 5.17 4.64
C ARG A 88 -18.37 6.62 5.05
N THR A 89 -18.78 6.85 6.28
CA THR A 89 -18.70 8.16 6.92
C THR A 89 -17.57 8.12 7.95
N VAL A 90 -16.60 9.00 7.80
CA VAL A 90 -15.47 9.12 8.72
C VAL A 90 -15.55 10.47 9.43
N THR A 91 -15.59 10.43 10.75
CA THR A 91 -15.53 11.62 11.59
C THR A 91 -14.19 11.67 12.29
N VAL A 92 -13.44 12.73 12.06
CA VAL A 92 -12.14 12.99 12.68
C VAL A 92 -12.32 14.08 13.73
N ASN A 93 -11.88 13.82 14.96
CA ASN A 93 -11.91 14.74 16.07
C ASN A 93 -10.59 14.65 16.88
N GLU A 94 -10.48 15.42 17.96
CA GLU A 94 -9.30 15.44 18.83
C GLU A 94 -9.05 14.10 19.56
N ALA A 95 -10.11 13.30 19.79
CA ALA A 95 -10.00 12.00 20.45
C ALA A 95 -9.53 10.89 19.50
N GLY A 96 -9.83 10.99 18.20
CA GLY A 96 -9.50 9.95 17.23
C GLY A 96 -10.37 9.98 15.97
N ILE A 97 -10.52 8.82 15.37
CA ILE A 97 -11.28 8.61 14.15
C ILE A 97 -12.44 7.65 14.41
N ILE A 98 -13.63 8.10 14.06
CA ILE A 98 -14.84 7.28 14.06
C ILE A 98 -15.19 6.97 12.60
N SER A 99 -15.25 5.70 12.26
CA SER A 99 -15.65 5.24 10.93
C SER A 99 -16.94 4.46 11.00
N ASP A 100 -17.93 4.90 10.24
CA ASP A 100 -19.23 4.27 10.11
C ASP A 100 -19.40 3.77 8.68
N HIS A 101 -19.59 2.48 8.51
CA HIS A 101 -19.70 1.80 7.22
C HIS A 101 -20.72 0.66 7.27
N GLN A 102 -21.07 0.07 6.14
CA GLN A 102 -22.10 -0.96 6.03
C GLN A 102 -21.90 -2.20 6.93
N LEU A 103 -20.66 -2.49 7.32
CA LEU A 103 -20.32 -3.65 8.16
C LEU A 103 -20.30 -3.31 9.66
N GLY A 104 -20.55 -2.05 10.03
CA GLY A 104 -20.60 -1.59 11.41
C GLY A 104 -19.82 -0.29 11.63
N ARG A 105 -19.82 0.13 12.89
CA ARG A 105 -19.12 1.32 13.39
C ARG A 105 -17.84 0.91 14.08
N SER A 106 -16.77 1.62 13.79
CA SER A 106 -15.49 1.46 14.48
C SER A 106 -15.01 2.82 14.99
N GLU A 107 -14.48 2.81 16.21
CA GLU A 107 -13.87 3.99 16.85
C GLU A 107 -12.43 3.65 17.18
N ALA A 108 -11.51 4.52 16.81
CA ALA A 108 -10.10 4.34 17.06
C ALA A 108 -9.51 5.64 17.61
N ALA A 109 -9.05 5.62 18.86
CA ALA A 109 -8.32 6.72 19.43
C ALA A 109 -6.98 6.94 18.71
N TRP A 110 -6.44 8.15 18.75
CA TRP A 110 -5.15 8.45 18.13
C TRP A 110 -4.02 7.57 18.66
N SER A 111 -4.05 7.17 19.92
CA SER A 111 -3.08 6.26 20.53
C SER A 111 -3.07 4.85 19.92
N THR A 112 -4.12 4.47 19.19
CA THR A 112 -4.20 3.18 18.47
C THR A 112 -3.34 3.18 17.21
N TYR A 113 -2.99 4.35 16.67
CA TYR A 113 -2.18 4.49 15.47
C TYR A 113 -0.71 4.60 15.85
N PHE A 114 0.09 3.60 15.48
CA PHE A 114 1.52 3.61 15.78
C PHE A 114 2.36 4.39 14.76
N LYS A 115 1.82 4.62 13.53
CA LYS A 115 2.42 5.48 12.51
C LYS A 115 1.42 5.87 11.44
N PHE A 116 1.76 6.91 10.67
CA PHE A 116 1.07 7.21 9.42
C PHE A 116 2.07 7.40 8.28
N HIS A 117 1.60 7.18 7.06
CA HIS A 117 2.35 7.46 5.84
C HIS A 117 1.50 8.34 4.92
N GLU A 118 2.05 9.49 4.57
CA GLU A 118 1.39 10.40 3.63
C GLU A 118 1.86 10.10 2.21
N THR A 119 0.94 9.72 1.36
CA THR A 119 1.17 9.45 -0.07
C THR A 119 0.74 10.63 -0.93
N ALA A 120 0.91 10.51 -2.25
CA ALA A 120 0.40 11.51 -3.18
C ALA A 120 -1.13 11.64 -3.11
N LYS A 121 -1.87 10.54 -2.89
CA LYS A 121 -3.33 10.48 -2.97
C LYS A 121 -4.03 10.31 -1.64
N SER A 122 -3.36 9.79 -0.61
CA SER A 122 -4.01 9.36 0.63
C SER A 122 -3.12 9.50 1.84
N PHE A 123 -3.73 9.54 3.03
CA PHE A 123 -3.08 9.25 4.29
C PHE A 123 -3.35 7.79 4.64
N LEU A 124 -2.29 7.04 4.91
CA LEU A 124 -2.33 5.65 5.37
C LEU A 124 -2.06 5.65 6.86
N LEU A 125 -3.05 5.25 7.64
CA LEU A 125 -3.01 5.25 9.11
C LEU A 125 -2.87 3.80 9.59
N TYR A 126 -1.77 3.47 10.23
CA TYR A 126 -1.43 2.11 10.64
C TYR A 126 -1.83 1.85 12.09
N GLN A 127 -2.79 0.95 12.30
CA GLN A 127 -3.17 0.43 13.62
C GLN A 127 -2.39 -0.86 13.95
N SER A 128 -2.01 -1.61 12.93
CA SER A 128 -1.12 -2.77 13.01
C SER A 128 -0.40 -2.95 11.68
N ALA A 129 0.47 -3.95 11.58
CA ALA A 129 1.13 -4.30 10.32
C ALA A 129 0.11 -4.63 9.20
N ASP A 130 -1.07 -5.14 9.58
CA ASP A 130 -2.10 -5.61 8.66
C ASP A 130 -3.33 -4.70 8.57
N LEU A 131 -3.57 -3.88 9.58
CA LEU A 131 -4.74 -3.01 9.65
C LEU A 131 -4.34 -1.57 9.33
N ILE A 132 -4.69 -1.14 8.12
CA ILE A 132 -4.34 0.18 7.57
C ILE A 132 -5.62 0.91 7.19
N GLY A 133 -5.85 2.06 7.84
CA GLY A 133 -6.89 3.00 7.45
C GLY A 133 -6.44 3.82 6.24
N ILE A 134 -7.31 3.96 5.25
CA ILE A 134 -7.06 4.80 4.06
C ILE A 134 -7.95 6.02 4.13
N LEU A 135 -7.36 7.21 4.19
CA LEU A 135 -8.08 8.48 4.13
C LEU A 135 -7.64 9.24 2.87
N PRO A 136 -8.45 9.24 1.81
CA PRO A 136 -8.08 9.88 0.55
C PRO A 136 -7.96 11.39 0.68
N LYS A 137 -6.94 12.00 0.06
CA LYS A 137 -6.75 13.47 0.09
C LYS A 137 -7.88 14.23 -0.61
N ARG A 138 -8.57 13.61 -1.57
CA ARG A 138 -9.69 14.20 -2.29
C ARG A 138 -10.92 14.51 -1.42
N VAL A 139 -11.00 13.97 -0.19
CA VAL A 139 -12.11 14.25 0.71
C VAL A 139 -11.96 15.59 1.44
N PHE A 140 -10.75 16.15 1.44
CA PHE A 140 -10.49 17.45 2.04
C PHE A 140 -10.89 18.58 1.09
N THR A 141 -11.75 19.47 1.56
CA THR A 141 -12.22 20.64 0.80
C THR A 141 -11.19 21.77 0.86
N GLY A 142 -10.00 21.55 0.30
CA GLY A 142 -8.96 22.56 0.19
C GLY A 142 -7.75 22.36 1.10
N ALA A 143 -6.74 23.20 0.90
CA ALA A 143 -5.45 23.10 1.60
C ALA A 143 -5.57 23.34 3.10
N ALA A 144 -6.51 24.18 3.54
CA ALA A 144 -6.73 24.49 4.94
C ALA A 144 -7.13 23.26 5.77
N HIS A 145 -8.13 22.50 5.30
CA HIS A 145 -8.58 21.27 5.97
C HIS A 145 -7.48 20.19 5.98
N LEU A 146 -6.65 20.14 4.95
CA LEU A 146 -5.53 19.22 4.88
C LEU A 146 -4.44 19.58 5.90
N GLN A 147 -4.18 20.87 6.10
CA GLN A 147 -3.26 21.36 7.14
C GLN A 147 -3.81 21.12 8.54
N GLU A 148 -5.11 21.34 8.75
CA GLU A 148 -5.78 21.04 10.01
C GLU A 148 -5.65 19.56 10.39
N PHE A 149 -5.84 18.65 9.41
CA PHE A 149 -5.65 17.22 9.65
C PHE A 149 -4.21 16.87 10.00
N ARG A 150 -3.21 17.47 9.33
CA ARG A 150 -1.80 17.29 9.67
C ARG A 150 -1.49 17.81 11.07
N ALA A 151 -2.08 18.94 11.45
CA ALA A 151 -1.92 19.50 12.80
C ALA A 151 -2.50 18.55 13.87
N LEU A 152 -3.65 17.91 13.61
CA LEU A 152 -4.22 16.89 14.49
C LEU A 152 -3.30 15.67 14.64
N LEU A 153 -2.72 15.17 13.54
CA LEU A 153 -1.76 14.06 13.60
C LEU A 153 -0.50 14.43 14.39
N ALA A 154 0.00 15.65 14.22
CA ALA A 154 1.15 16.15 14.96
C ALA A 154 0.84 16.33 16.45
N ALA A 155 -0.32 16.91 16.80
CA ALA A 155 -0.78 17.05 18.17
C ALA A 155 -0.97 15.70 18.88
N ALA A 156 -1.46 14.72 18.15
CA ALA A 156 -1.62 13.33 18.61
C ALA A 156 -0.30 12.54 18.68
N LYS A 157 0.82 13.15 18.26
CA LYS A 157 2.17 12.54 18.24
C LYS A 157 2.22 11.22 17.48
N VAL A 158 1.39 11.06 16.44
CA VAL A 158 1.46 9.87 15.56
C VAL A 158 2.71 10.00 14.69
N PRO A 159 3.66 9.05 14.74
CA PRO A 159 4.90 9.15 13.97
C PRO A 159 4.64 9.10 12.46
N GLN A 160 5.33 9.94 11.70
CA GLN A 160 5.36 9.88 10.25
C GLN A 160 6.43 8.89 9.80
N ASN A 161 6.09 8.05 8.84
CA ASN A 161 7.02 7.06 8.26
C ASN A 161 7.54 7.54 6.91
#